data_728e5ea302257961003aeeeff7e2f9f1
#
_entry.id   728e5ea302257961003aeeeff7e2f9f1
#
_cell.length_a   1.000
_cell.length_b   1.000
_cell.length_c   1.000
_cell.angle_alpha   90.00
_cell.angle_beta   90.00
_cell.angle_gamma   90.00
#
_symmetry.space_group_name_H-M   'P 1'
#
loop_
_entity.id
_entity.type
_entity.pdbx_description
1 polymer ?
#
loop_
_entity_poly.entity_id
_entity_poly.type
_entity_poly.pdbx_seq_one_letter_code
_entity_poly.pdbx_strand_id
1 'polypeptide(L)'
;MTTDSFSIGKHVIGKDKAFIIAEVAQAHDGSLGTAHAYIDAIADTGADAVKFQTHIAAEESTLDEQFRVKFSYQDKTRYEYWKRMEFTKEQWKELFEHASERGLVYLSSPFSVKAVEMLNEIGVPAWKVGSGEISTPDLLDAIIDTKKPVILSTGMSSYGEIDKITKKLNQRGVQFALFQCTSCYPVSLEDVGLNVLDEFRKRYKCPVGLSDHSGSVYPCLTAMARNADLVEVHVVIDRRLFGPDVVASIAIDELAMLVRTREAIHVMDQNPVDKDAFAAGMIDTKSLFSKSVAPTR
;
A
#
# COMPACT_ATOMS: atom_id res chain seq x y z
N MET A 1 13.74 -4.01 19.62
CA MET A 1 12.42 -4.44 20.14
C MET A 1 11.50 -4.45 18.93
N THR A 2 11.00 -5.62 18.52
CA THR A 2 9.93 -5.71 17.52
C THR A 2 8.68 -5.10 18.14
N THR A 3 8.09 -4.10 17.50
CA THR A 3 6.86 -3.47 17.97
C THR A 3 5.72 -3.97 17.12
N ASP A 4 4.72 -4.60 17.74
CA ASP A 4 3.51 -5.07 17.05
C ASP A 4 2.71 -3.92 16.41
N SER A 5 3.11 -2.67 16.63
CA SER A 5 2.48 -1.46 16.09
C SER A 5 3.41 -0.25 16.11
N PHE A 6 3.16 0.70 15.21
CA PHE A 6 3.82 2.01 15.16
C PHE A 6 2.91 3.06 14.51
N SER A 7 3.28 4.34 14.61
CA SER A 7 2.47 5.42 14.04
C SER A 7 3.03 5.94 12.71
N ILE A 8 2.12 6.24 11.77
CA ILE A 8 2.39 7.03 10.58
C ILE A 8 1.39 8.20 10.58
N GLY A 9 1.86 9.41 10.85
CA GLY A 9 0.98 10.54 11.10
C GLY A 9 0.03 10.28 12.28
N LYS A 10 -1.27 10.39 12.04
CA LYS A 10 -2.33 10.12 13.03
C LYS A 10 -2.75 8.64 13.15
N HIS A 11 -2.28 7.77 12.27
CA HIS A 11 -2.69 6.36 12.19
C HIS A 11 -1.76 5.45 12.98
N VAL A 12 -2.32 4.47 13.67
CA VAL A 12 -1.57 3.45 14.42
C VAL A 12 -1.63 2.13 13.65
N ILE A 13 -0.56 1.84 12.93
CA ILE A 13 -0.43 0.62 12.14
C ILE A 13 -0.28 -0.59 13.07
N GLY A 14 -1.06 -1.65 12.85
CA GLY A 14 -1.03 -2.89 13.64
C GLY A 14 -2.00 -2.91 14.83
N LYS A 15 -2.84 -1.87 15.03
CA LYS A 15 -3.85 -1.85 16.11
C LYS A 15 -5.23 -1.40 15.66
N ASP A 16 -5.28 -0.57 14.63
CA ASP A 16 -6.52 -0.06 14.07
C ASP A 16 -6.97 -0.92 12.88
N LYS A 17 -8.01 -0.44 12.19
CA LYS A 17 -8.41 -0.98 10.90
C LYS A 17 -7.26 -0.92 9.89
N ALA A 18 -7.30 -1.78 8.89
CA ALA A 18 -6.28 -1.84 7.85
C ALA A 18 -6.01 -0.46 7.23
N PHE A 19 -4.74 -0.07 7.15
CA PHE A 19 -4.31 1.19 6.54
C PHE A 19 -4.24 1.04 5.02
N ILE A 20 -5.05 1.81 4.28
CA ILE A 20 -5.16 1.71 2.81
C ILE A 20 -4.27 2.75 2.15
N ILE A 21 -3.29 2.27 1.36
CA ILE A 21 -2.38 3.08 0.56
C ILE A 21 -2.81 3.01 -0.91
N ALA A 22 -3.21 4.15 -1.47
CA ALA A 22 -3.49 4.29 -2.88
C ALA A 22 -2.22 4.71 -3.62
N GLU A 23 -1.69 3.83 -4.46
CA GLU A 23 -0.47 4.04 -5.23
C GLU A 23 -0.79 4.64 -6.58
N VAL A 24 -0.42 5.89 -6.78
CA VAL A 24 -0.49 6.59 -8.08
C VAL A 24 0.65 6.14 -8.99
N ALA A 25 1.81 5.84 -8.42
CA ALA A 25 3.03 5.51 -9.17
C ALA A 25 3.31 6.53 -10.29
N GLN A 26 3.30 6.09 -11.54
CA GLN A 26 3.54 6.91 -12.72
C GLN A 26 2.24 7.33 -13.45
N ALA A 27 1.06 7.04 -12.89
CA ALA A 27 -0.22 7.32 -13.56
C ALA A 27 -0.49 8.83 -13.75
N HIS A 28 0.30 9.71 -13.11
CA HIS A 28 0.27 11.17 -13.37
C HIS A 28 0.88 11.55 -14.72
N ASP A 29 1.62 10.66 -15.36
CA ASP A 29 2.23 10.81 -16.69
C ASP A 29 3.05 12.11 -16.87
N GLY A 30 3.75 12.56 -15.80
CA GLY A 30 4.55 13.77 -15.77
C GLY A 30 3.75 15.08 -15.64
N SER A 31 2.44 15.00 -15.48
CA SER A 31 1.57 16.17 -15.29
C SER A 31 1.35 16.47 -13.80
N LEU A 32 1.81 17.63 -13.34
CA LEU A 32 1.58 18.10 -11.97
C LEU A 32 0.08 18.26 -11.68
N GLY A 33 -0.68 18.82 -12.62
CA GLY A 33 -2.13 18.96 -12.47
C GLY A 33 -2.85 17.61 -12.34
N THR A 34 -2.41 16.59 -13.09
CA THR A 34 -2.94 15.23 -12.95
C THR A 34 -2.58 14.62 -11.60
N ALA A 35 -1.36 14.85 -11.09
CA ALA A 35 -0.95 14.40 -9.76
C ALA A 35 -1.83 15.01 -8.65
N HIS A 36 -2.15 16.30 -8.73
CA HIS A 36 -3.11 16.96 -7.83
C HIS A 36 -4.52 16.36 -7.95
N ALA A 37 -5.00 16.09 -9.16
CA ALA A 37 -6.32 15.47 -9.38
C ALA A 37 -6.41 14.06 -8.77
N TYR A 38 -5.31 13.29 -8.81
CA TYR A 38 -5.24 12.00 -8.10
C TYR A 38 -5.37 12.17 -6.58
N ILE A 39 -4.71 13.17 -5.98
CA ILE A 39 -4.82 13.45 -4.55
C ILE A 39 -6.28 13.71 -4.18
N ASP A 40 -6.96 14.59 -4.93
CA ASP A 40 -8.36 14.90 -4.69
C ASP A 40 -9.26 13.66 -4.82
N ALA A 41 -9.12 12.92 -5.93
CA ALA A 41 -9.92 11.73 -6.19
C ALA A 41 -9.72 10.64 -5.11
N ILE A 42 -8.49 10.42 -4.66
CA ILE A 42 -8.17 9.47 -3.59
C ILE A 42 -8.74 9.93 -2.25
N ALA A 43 -8.59 11.21 -1.91
CA ALA A 43 -9.12 11.77 -0.66
C ALA A 43 -10.64 11.60 -0.56
N ASP A 44 -11.37 11.81 -1.66
CA ASP A 44 -12.82 11.65 -1.72
C ASP A 44 -13.29 10.20 -1.48
N THR A 45 -12.41 9.21 -1.65
CA THR A 45 -12.72 7.81 -1.32
C THR A 45 -12.66 7.50 0.17
N GLY A 46 -11.94 8.31 0.97
CA GLY A 46 -11.65 8.05 2.37
C GLY A 46 -10.49 7.07 2.59
N ALA A 47 -9.62 6.84 1.61
CA ALA A 47 -8.35 6.14 1.79
C ALA A 47 -7.46 6.89 2.79
N ASP A 48 -6.48 6.19 3.38
CA ASP A 48 -5.65 6.78 4.44
C ASP A 48 -4.41 7.48 3.89
N ALA A 49 -3.87 6.98 2.78
CA ALA A 49 -2.64 7.50 2.18
C ALA A 49 -2.70 7.53 0.65
N VAL A 50 -2.03 8.53 0.09
CA VAL A 50 -1.61 8.58 -1.30
C VAL A 50 -0.13 8.30 -1.40
N LYS A 51 0.30 7.51 -2.40
CA LYS A 51 1.70 7.21 -2.62
C LYS A 51 2.11 7.54 -4.06
N PHE A 52 3.31 8.10 -4.18
CA PHE A 52 3.98 8.35 -5.46
C PHE A 52 5.33 7.61 -5.51
N GLN A 53 5.95 7.64 -6.66
CA GLN A 53 7.30 7.16 -6.90
C GLN A 53 8.18 8.36 -7.26
N THR A 54 9.23 8.61 -6.49
CA THR A 54 10.12 9.73 -6.74
C THR A 54 11.36 9.26 -7.47
N HIS A 55 11.34 9.48 -8.77
CA HIS A 55 12.44 9.21 -9.69
C HIS A 55 13.28 10.47 -9.93
N ILE A 56 14.59 10.30 -10.04
CA ILE A 56 15.54 11.31 -10.49
C ILE A 56 16.37 10.64 -11.59
N ALA A 57 16.06 10.92 -12.86
CA ALA A 57 16.60 10.21 -14.01
C ALA A 57 18.13 10.14 -14.01
N ALA A 58 18.79 11.25 -13.65
CA ALA A 58 20.25 11.32 -13.61
C ALA A 58 20.91 10.45 -12.52
N GLU A 59 20.13 10.01 -11.51
CA GLU A 59 20.62 9.17 -10.41
C GLU A 59 20.31 7.67 -10.63
N GLU A 60 19.45 7.34 -11.60
CA GLU A 60 18.88 6.01 -11.77
C GLU A 60 19.12 5.39 -13.13
N SER A 61 19.46 6.21 -14.15
CA SER A 61 19.49 5.78 -15.54
C SER A 61 20.59 6.47 -16.32
N THR A 62 21.06 5.84 -17.38
CA THR A 62 21.96 6.45 -18.37
C THR A 62 21.17 6.97 -19.57
N LEU A 63 21.71 7.97 -20.27
CA LEU A 63 21.04 8.63 -21.39
C LEU A 63 20.54 7.68 -22.50
N ASP A 64 21.22 6.57 -22.67
CA ASP A 64 20.98 5.55 -23.68
C ASP A 64 20.33 4.26 -23.15
N GLU A 65 19.94 4.23 -21.87
CA GLU A 65 19.31 3.04 -21.29
C GLU A 65 18.01 2.70 -22.00
N GLN A 66 17.97 1.49 -22.58
CA GLN A 66 16.80 1.02 -23.31
C GLN A 66 15.70 0.51 -22.38
N PHE A 67 14.46 0.64 -22.81
CA PHE A 67 13.34 -0.02 -22.11
C PHE A 67 13.52 -1.54 -22.10
N ARG A 68 13.33 -2.17 -20.95
CA ARG A 68 13.25 -3.64 -20.84
C ARG A 68 12.00 -4.18 -21.54
N VAL A 69 10.88 -3.46 -21.38
CA VAL A 69 9.64 -3.68 -22.11
C VAL A 69 9.21 -2.30 -22.63
N LYS A 70 9.18 -2.13 -23.95
CA LYS A 70 8.80 -0.86 -24.54
C LYS A 70 7.29 -0.66 -24.39
N PHE A 71 6.89 0.34 -23.63
CA PHE A 71 5.49 0.73 -23.44
C PHE A 71 5.24 2.19 -23.86
N SER A 72 6.24 3.09 -23.71
CA SER A 72 6.07 4.50 -24.04
C SER A 72 5.93 4.74 -25.55
N TYR A 73 4.96 5.56 -25.92
CA TYR A 73 4.75 6.01 -27.29
C TYR A 73 5.59 7.23 -27.65
N GLN A 74 6.08 7.99 -26.68
CA GLN A 74 6.75 9.27 -26.90
C GLN A 74 8.21 9.27 -26.46
N ASP A 75 8.59 8.48 -25.46
CA ASP A 75 9.94 8.42 -24.93
C ASP A 75 10.76 7.37 -25.70
N LYS A 76 11.98 7.68 -26.09
CA LYS A 76 12.88 6.79 -26.83
C LYS A 76 13.70 5.90 -25.90
N THR A 77 14.08 6.42 -24.74
CA THR A 77 14.90 5.77 -23.73
C THR A 77 14.21 5.76 -22.38
N ARG A 78 14.66 4.90 -21.49
CA ARG A 78 14.20 4.85 -20.11
C ARG A 78 14.55 6.15 -19.37
N TYR A 79 15.70 6.76 -19.69
CA TYR A 79 16.09 8.05 -19.15
C TYR A 79 15.09 9.17 -19.52
N GLU A 80 14.71 9.27 -20.80
CA GLU A 80 13.71 10.25 -21.24
C GLU A 80 12.37 10.07 -20.53
N TYR A 81 11.94 8.82 -20.31
CA TYR A 81 10.73 8.52 -19.56
C TYR A 81 10.84 8.98 -18.12
N TRP A 82 11.90 8.62 -17.38
CA TRP A 82 12.09 9.06 -16.02
C TRP A 82 12.20 10.57 -15.92
N LYS A 83 12.89 11.20 -16.88
CA LYS A 83 13.01 12.66 -16.95
C LYS A 83 11.66 13.36 -17.11
N ARG A 84 10.74 12.75 -17.83
CA ARG A 84 9.38 13.26 -17.99
C ARG A 84 8.53 13.04 -16.75
N MET A 85 8.79 11.99 -15.95
CA MET A 85 8.10 11.72 -14.70
C MET A 85 8.59 12.55 -13.52
N GLU A 86 9.78 13.15 -13.62
CA GLU A 86 10.35 13.98 -12.55
C GLU A 86 9.51 15.22 -12.25
N PHE A 87 9.38 15.51 -10.97
CA PHE A 87 8.97 16.82 -10.48
C PHE A 87 10.12 17.50 -9.73
N THR A 88 10.10 18.83 -9.65
CA THR A 88 11.04 19.57 -8.82
C THR A 88 10.74 19.34 -7.34
N LYS A 89 11.69 19.69 -6.46
CA LYS A 89 11.48 19.62 -5.01
C LYS A 89 10.27 20.45 -4.56
N GLU A 90 10.11 21.64 -5.15
CA GLU A 90 8.98 22.53 -4.86
C GLU A 90 7.66 21.88 -5.26
N GLN A 91 7.57 21.25 -6.44
CA GLN A 91 6.39 20.54 -6.90
C GLN A 91 6.07 19.31 -6.03
N TRP A 92 7.07 18.53 -5.63
CA TRP A 92 6.86 17.43 -4.67
C TRP A 92 6.37 17.94 -3.31
N LYS A 93 6.88 19.10 -2.87
CA LYS A 93 6.43 19.74 -1.63
C LYS A 93 4.97 20.21 -1.75
N GLU A 94 4.56 20.81 -2.87
CA GLU A 94 3.19 21.20 -3.14
C GLU A 94 2.24 19.99 -3.09
N LEU A 95 2.63 18.84 -3.69
CA LEU A 95 1.85 17.61 -3.62
C LEU A 95 1.75 17.05 -2.20
N PHE A 96 2.84 17.12 -1.42
CA PHE A 96 2.84 16.75 0.00
C PHE A 96 1.89 17.64 0.83
N GLU A 97 1.95 18.95 0.64
CA GLU A 97 1.10 19.91 1.32
C GLU A 97 -0.37 19.70 0.95
N HIS A 98 -0.69 19.55 -0.35
CA HIS A 98 -2.04 19.26 -0.82
C HIS A 98 -2.60 17.96 -0.26
N ALA A 99 -1.84 16.87 -0.27
CA ALA A 99 -2.28 15.61 0.34
C ALA A 99 -2.59 15.79 1.83
N SER A 100 -1.75 16.54 2.55
CA SER A 100 -1.94 16.84 3.97
C SER A 100 -3.22 17.68 4.22
N GLU A 101 -3.48 18.69 3.40
CA GLU A 101 -4.69 19.51 3.45
C GLU A 101 -5.94 18.67 3.21
N ARG A 102 -5.86 17.67 2.33
CA ARG A 102 -6.94 16.73 2.06
C ARG A 102 -7.06 15.61 3.10
N GLY A 103 -6.22 15.63 4.14
CA GLY A 103 -6.25 14.67 5.26
C GLY A 103 -5.60 13.32 4.96
N LEU A 104 -4.92 13.17 3.82
CA LEU A 104 -4.16 11.99 3.43
C LEU A 104 -2.75 12.00 4.03
N VAL A 105 -2.26 10.82 4.38
CA VAL A 105 -0.82 10.60 4.58
C VAL A 105 -0.15 10.58 3.20
N TYR A 106 0.84 11.44 3.01
CA TYR A 106 1.67 11.41 1.80
C TYR A 106 2.82 10.43 2.00
N LEU A 107 2.93 9.46 1.11
CA LEU A 107 4.04 8.50 1.05
C LEU A 107 4.74 8.61 -0.31
N SER A 108 6.00 8.23 -0.34
CA SER A 108 6.73 8.05 -1.59
C SER A 108 7.74 6.90 -1.51
N SER A 109 7.97 6.24 -2.62
CA SER A 109 9.10 5.35 -2.82
C SER A 109 10.23 6.13 -3.47
N PRO A 110 11.38 6.32 -2.77
CA PRO A 110 12.58 6.87 -3.39
C PRO A 110 13.34 5.78 -4.16
N PHE A 111 13.95 6.14 -5.28
CA PHE A 111 14.78 5.25 -6.09
C PHE A 111 16.25 5.65 -6.14
N SER A 112 16.63 6.69 -5.39
CA SER A 112 18.04 7.14 -5.23
C SER A 112 18.24 7.74 -3.86
N VAL A 113 19.50 7.82 -3.42
CA VAL A 113 19.89 8.50 -2.15
C VAL A 113 19.45 9.96 -2.18
N LYS A 114 19.62 10.62 -3.32
CA LYS A 114 19.20 12.02 -3.50
C LYS A 114 17.68 12.21 -3.38
N ALA A 115 16.89 11.24 -3.84
CA ALA A 115 15.45 11.25 -3.61
C ALA A 115 15.09 11.09 -2.12
N VAL A 116 15.83 10.25 -1.37
CA VAL A 116 15.69 10.14 0.09
C VAL A 116 15.97 11.47 0.77
N GLU A 117 17.08 12.12 0.45
CA GLU A 117 17.46 13.42 1.01
C GLU A 117 16.36 14.47 0.76
N MET A 118 15.93 14.61 -0.49
CA MET A 118 14.88 15.55 -0.88
C MET A 118 13.55 15.30 -0.16
N LEU A 119 13.07 14.06 -0.15
CA LEU A 119 11.82 13.69 0.52
C LEU A 119 11.92 13.81 2.04
N ASN A 120 13.09 13.57 2.61
CA ASN A 120 13.33 13.76 4.04
C ASN A 120 13.22 15.24 4.44
N GLU A 121 13.73 16.15 3.62
CA GLU A 121 13.61 17.60 3.80
C GLU A 121 12.16 18.09 3.61
N ILE A 122 11.40 17.50 2.69
CA ILE A 122 9.96 17.76 2.51
C ILE A 122 9.19 17.34 3.77
N GLY A 123 9.62 16.27 4.45
CA GLY A 123 9.03 15.85 5.71
C GLY A 123 8.12 14.63 5.62
N VAL A 124 8.31 13.72 4.62
CA VAL A 124 7.54 12.47 4.54
C VAL A 124 7.53 11.73 5.89
N PRO A 125 6.38 11.21 6.36
CA PRO A 125 6.27 10.64 7.70
C PRO A 125 6.83 9.22 7.81
N ALA A 126 6.94 8.50 6.70
CA ALA A 126 7.42 7.12 6.61
C ALA A 126 7.96 6.83 5.21
N TRP A 127 8.71 5.76 5.08
CA TRP A 127 9.31 5.32 3.83
C TRP A 127 8.59 4.11 3.27
N LYS A 128 8.37 4.10 1.95
CA LYS A 128 8.03 2.88 1.23
C LYS A 128 9.26 2.41 0.44
N VAL A 129 9.63 1.16 0.63
CA VAL A 129 10.73 0.51 -0.10
C VAL A 129 10.11 -0.52 -1.05
N GLY A 130 10.36 -0.35 -2.33
CA GLY A 130 9.94 -1.29 -3.37
C GLY A 130 10.65 -2.63 -3.27
N SER A 131 10.08 -3.67 -3.87
CA SER A 131 10.67 -5.01 -3.84
C SER A 131 12.08 -5.08 -4.47
N GLY A 132 12.32 -4.26 -5.50
CA GLY A 132 13.63 -4.15 -6.17
C GLY A 132 14.71 -3.49 -5.35
N GLU A 133 14.33 -2.59 -4.45
CA GLU A 133 15.25 -1.72 -3.71
C GLU A 133 15.81 -2.37 -2.45
N ILE A 134 15.27 -3.50 -2.02
CA ILE A 134 15.81 -4.29 -0.90
C ILE A 134 17.29 -4.66 -1.11
N SER A 135 17.69 -4.83 -2.34
CA SER A 135 19.06 -5.19 -2.72
C SER A 135 19.99 -3.99 -2.97
N THR A 136 19.54 -2.76 -2.64
CA THR A 136 20.30 -1.52 -2.85
C THR A 136 20.82 -0.99 -1.50
N PRO A 137 22.03 -1.37 -1.04
CA PRO A 137 22.49 -1.09 0.33
C PRO A 137 22.55 0.39 0.66
N ASP A 138 23.08 1.23 -0.24
CA ASP A 138 23.26 2.67 0.01
C ASP A 138 21.91 3.39 0.18
N LEU A 139 20.91 3.02 -0.64
CA LEU A 139 19.56 3.55 -0.53
C LEU A 139 18.91 3.15 0.81
N LEU A 140 19.05 1.87 1.19
CA LEU A 140 18.53 1.37 2.45
C LEU A 140 19.21 2.02 3.66
N ASP A 141 20.51 2.24 3.60
CA ASP A 141 21.24 2.91 4.69
C ASP A 141 20.79 4.36 4.82
N ALA A 142 20.64 5.09 3.74
CA ALA A 142 20.11 6.45 3.75
C ALA A 142 18.70 6.51 4.36
N ILE A 143 17.81 5.59 4.01
CA ILE A 143 16.46 5.47 4.58
C ILE A 143 16.52 5.17 6.08
N ILE A 144 17.30 4.17 6.49
CA ILE A 144 17.44 3.74 7.89
C ILE A 144 17.99 4.86 8.76
N ASP A 145 18.90 5.69 8.25
CA ASP A 145 19.53 6.79 8.98
C ASP A 145 18.55 7.92 9.32
N THR A 146 17.44 8.04 8.57
CA THR A 146 16.37 8.99 8.91
C THR A 146 15.60 8.63 10.18
N LYS A 147 15.67 7.37 10.65
CA LYS A 147 14.93 6.83 11.80
C LYS A 147 13.40 6.83 11.67
N LYS A 148 12.89 7.18 10.51
CA LYS A 148 11.43 7.12 10.22
C LYS A 148 10.99 5.68 9.99
N PRO A 149 9.71 5.34 10.22
CA PRO A 149 9.16 4.02 9.93
C PRO A 149 9.34 3.62 8.46
N VAL A 150 9.49 2.32 8.22
CA VAL A 150 9.69 1.74 6.88
C VAL A 150 8.62 0.71 6.57
N ILE A 151 7.96 0.84 5.43
CA ILE A 151 7.07 -0.17 4.86
C ILE A 151 7.85 -0.87 3.73
N LEU A 152 8.14 -2.16 3.90
CA LEU A 152 9.02 -2.93 3.03
C LEU A 152 8.24 -3.94 2.19
N SER A 153 8.28 -3.83 0.86
CA SER A 153 7.73 -4.84 -0.07
C SER A 153 8.74 -5.95 -0.34
N THR A 154 8.30 -7.21 -0.34
CA THR A 154 9.17 -8.38 -0.35
C THR A 154 9.04 -9.26 -1.60
N GLY A 155 8.40 -8.76 -2.65
CA GLY A 155 7.97 -9.54 -3.82
C GLY A 155 9.05 -10.24 -4.63
N MET A 156 10.31 -9.87 -4.45
CA MET A 156 11.47 -10.49 -5.11
C MET A 156 12.49 -11.04 -4.11
N SER A 157 12.13 -11.12 -2.83
CA SER A 157 13.07 -11.48 -1.75
C SER A 157 12.77 -12.83 -1.16
N SER A 158 13.82 -13.63 -0.97
CA SER A 158 13.77 -14.83 -0.16
C SER A 158 13.66 -14.52 1.33
N TYR A 159 13.22 -15.48 2.13
CA TYR A 159 13.22 -15.34 3.59
C TYR A 159 14.60 -14.97 4.17
N GLY A 160 15.68 -15.49 3.57
CA GLY A 160 17.04 -15.17 4.01
C GLY A 160 17.42 -13.69 3.81
N GLU A 161 16.91 -13.07 2.75
CA GLU A 161 17.09 -11.63 2.49
C GLU A 161 16.22 -10.80 3.41
N ILE A 162 14.95 -11.18 3.61
CA ILE A 162 14.04 -10.53 4.53
C ILE A 162 14.58 -10.58 5.97
N ASP A 163 15.14 -11.72 6.41
CA ASP A 163 15.77 -11.86 7.73
C ASP A 163 16.94 -10.90 7.91
N LYS A 164 17.78 -10.72 6.88
CA LYS A 164 18.93 -9.80 6.95
C LYS A 164 18.47 -8.35 7.12
N ILE A 165 17.50 -7.91 6.31
CA ILE A 165 17.05 -6.52 6.37
C ILE A 165 16.25 -6.23 7.65
N THR A 166 15.36 -7.11 8.09
CA THR A 166 14.59 -6.94 9.33
C THR A 166 15.49 -6.94 10.55
N LYS A 167 16.55 -7.78 10.56
CA LYS A 167 17.59 -7.73 11.59
C LYS A 167 18.30 -6.39 11.61
N LYS A 168 18.67 -5.85 10.44
CA LYS A 168 19.33 -4.53 10.32
C LYS A 168 18.42 -3.42 10.84
N LEU A 169 17.14 -3.39 10.45
CA LEU A 169 16.15 -2.42 10.94
C LEU A 169 16.02 -2.48 12.47
N ASN A 170 15.87 -3.68 13.03
CA ASN A 170 15.79 -3.90 14.48
C ASN A 170 17.05 -3.40 15.21
N GLN A 171 18.24 -3.72 14.70
CA GLN A 171 19.51 -3.28 15.28
C GLN A 171 19.66 -1.76 15.26
N ARG A 172 19.09 -1.11 14.26
CA ARG A 172 19.13 0.36 14.11
C ARG A 172 17.95 1.06 14.81
N GLY A 173 17.04 0.30 15.45
CA GLY A 173 15.88 0.82 16.16
C GLY A 173 14.82 1.45 15.26
N VAL A 174 14.73 1.02 13.99
CA VAL A 174 13.75 1.50 13.01
C VAL A 174 12.52 0.62 13.03
N GLN A 175 11.34 1.22 13.17
CA GLN A 175 10.05 0.54 13.11
C GLN A 175 9.72 0.18 11.66
N PHE A 176 9.10 -0.98 11.44
CA PHE A 176 8.79 -1.41 10.08
C PHE A 176 7.54 -2.28 10.00
N ALA A 177 6.95 -2.30 8.82
CA ALA A 177 5.93 -3.25 8.40
C ALA A 177 6.42 -4.01 7.16
N LEU A 178 5.92 -5.23 6.98
CA LEU A 178 6.22 -6.05 5.82
C LEU A 178 4.99 -6.20 4.92
N PHE A 179 5.17 -5.99 3.64
CA PHE A 179 4.21 -6.37 2.64
C PHE A 179 4.58 -7.70 1.98
N GLN A 180 3.66 -8.67 2.02
CA GLN A 180 3.61 -9.66 0.98
C GLN A 180 3.30 -8.97 -0.34
N CYS A 181 4.00 -9.36 -1.38
CA CYS A 181 3.85 -8.78 -2.71
C CYS A 181 4.33 -9.83 -3.72
N THR A 182 3.76 -9.83 -4.91
CA THR A 182 4.26 -10.57 -6.06
C THR A 182 4.52 -9.57 -7.18
N SER A 183 5.80 -9.42 -7.56
CA SER A 183 6.24 -8.41 -8.53
C SER A 183 5.98 -8.87 -9.98
N CYS A 184 4.70 -9.10 -10.28
CA CYS A 184 4.16 -9.40 -11.59
C CYS A 184 3.01 -8.43 -11.88
N TYR A 185 2.94 -7.86 -13.11
CA TYR A 185 1.99 -6.80 -13.46
C TYR A 185 1.24 -7.14 -14.76
N PRO A 186 -0.04 -7.61 -14.70
CA PRO A 186 -0.77 -7.96 -13.49
C PRO A 186 -0.33 -9.28 -12.87
N VAL A 187 -0.53 -9.45 -11.56
CA VAL A 187 -0.37 -10.74 -10.88
C VAL A 187 -1.63 -11.58 -11.02
N SER A 188 -1.49 -12.88 -11.26
CA SER A 188 -2.61 -13.81 -11.25
C SER A 188 -3.08 -14.10 -9.83
N LEU A 189 -4.37 -14.43 -9.63
CA LEU A 189 -4.91 -14.67 -8.30
C LEU A 189 -4.27 -15.87 -7.60
N GLU A 190 -3.77 -16.85 -8.35
CA GLU A 190 -3.04 -18.02 -7.85
C GLU A 190 -1.70 -17.64 -7.20
N ASP A 191 -1.10 -16.53 -7.62
CA ASP A 191 0.24 -16.10 -7.22
C ASP A 191 0.24 -14.97 -6.17
N VAL A 192 -0.92 -14.55 -5.65
CA VAL A 192 -1.02 -13.47 -4.64
C VAL A 192 -0.34 -13.82 -3.32
N GLY A 193 -0.34 -15.08 -2.92
CA GLY A 193 0.43 -15.54 -1.75
C GLY A 193 -0.12 -15.11 -0.40
N LEU A 194 -1.43 -15.06 -0.20
CA LEU A 194 -2.07 -14.63 1.07
C LEU A 194 -1.67 -15.48 2.30
N ASN A 195 -1.17 -16.71 2.12
CA ASN A 195 -0.62 -17.53 3.19
C ASN A 195 0.60 -16.89 3.85
N VAL A 196 1.38 -16.10 3.11
CA VAL A 196 2.61 -15.46 3.59
C VAL A 196 2.32 -14.42 4.68
N LEU A 197 1.12 -13.82 4.72
CA LEU A 197 0.73 -12.90 5.79
C LEU A 197 0.83 -13.55 7.18
N ASP A 198 0.33 -14.77 7.32
CA ASP A 198 0.39 -15.52 8.58
C ASP A 198 1.82 -15.96 8.93
N GLU A 199 2.62 -16.29 7.90
CA GLU A 199 4.02 -16.65 8.05
C GLU A 199 4.85 -15.44 8.54
N PHE A 200 4.64 -14.27 7.97
CA PHE A 200 5.31 -13.03 8.37
C PHE A 200 4.97 -12.64 9.81
N ARG A 201 3.68 -12.70 10.21
CA ARG A 201 3.30 -12.42 11.60
C ARG A 201 4.03 -13.32 12.60
N LYS A 202 4.06 -14.61 12.32
CA LYS A 202 4.74 -15.58 13.19
C LYS A 202 6.24 -15.35 13.28
N ARG A 203 6.88 -14.99 12.15
CA ARG A 203 8.34 -14.92 12.04
C ARG A 203 8.89 -13.57 12.50
N TYR A 204 8.27 -12.46 12.13
CA TYR A 204 8.85 -11.13 12.30
C TYR A 204 8.22 -10.29 13.41
N LYS A 205 7.03 -10.64 13.88
CA LYS A 205 6.30 -9.93 14.93
C LYS A 205 6.27 -8.41 14.69
N CYS A 206 5.84 -8.05 13.51
CA CYS A 206 5.64 -6.68 13.04
C CYS A 206 4.30 -6.58 12.32
N PRO A 207 3.75 -5.40 12.07
CA PRO A 207 2.60 -5.24 11.19
C PRO A 207 2.86 -5.83 9.81
N VAL A 208 1.86 -6.51 9.25
CA VAL A 208 1.96 -7.16 7.94
C VAL A 208 0.78 -6.79 7.04
N GLY A 209 1.03 -6.70 5.75
CA GLY A 209 0.03 -6.35 4.77
C GLY A 209 0.29 -6.95 3.40
N LEU A 210 -0.55 -6.56 2.45
CA LEU A 210 -0.48 -6.95 1.05
C LEU A 210 -0.25 -5.72 0.18
N SER A 211 0.77 -5.76 -0.68
CA SER A 211 0.91 -4.84 -1.82
C SER A 211 0.48 -5.60 -3.07
N ASP A 212 -0.69 -5.24 -3.62
CA ASP A 212 -1.36 -5.98 -4.70
C ASP A 212 -1.13 -5.35 -6.07
N HIS A 213 -0.91 -6.21 -7.07
CA HIS A 213 -0.74 -5.84 -8.46
C HIS A 213 -1.69 -6.62 -9.40
N SER A 214 -2.81 -7.11 -8.89
CA SER A 214 -3.76 -7.90 -9.69
C SER A 214 -4.65 -7.07 -10.60
N GLY A 215 -4.75 -5.77 -10.35
CA GLY A 215 -5.73 -4.90 -11.02
C GLY A 215 -7.18 -5.19 -10.60
N SER A 216 -7.38 -5.86 -9.45
CA SER A 216 -8.71 -6.15 -8.89
C SER A 216 -8.77 -5.88 -7.39
N VAL A 217 -9.97 -5.77 -6.85
CA VAL A 217 -10.16 -5.51 -5.41
C VAL A 217 -10.04 -6.77 -4.55
N TYR A 218 -10.15 -7.97 -5.15
CA TYR A 218 -10.32 -9.23 -4.41
C TYR A 218 -9.14 -9.57 -3.49
N PRO A 219 -7.87 -9.44 -3.89
CA PRO A 219 -6.76 -9.73 -2.98
C PRO A 219 -6.74 -8.84 -1.75
N CYS A 220 -6.91 -7.52 -1.93
CA CYS A 220 -6.95 -6.57 -0.81
C CYS A 220 -8.14 -6.81 0.13
N LEU A 221 -9.34 -7.08 -0.40
CA LEU A 221 -10.52 -7.45 0.40
C LEU A 221 -10.24 -8.71 1.24
N THR A 222 -9.65 -9.72 0.60
CA THR A 222 -9.34 -10.98 1.28
C THR A 222 -8.23 -10.80 2.32
N ALA A 223 -7.21 -9.99 2.02
CA ALA A 223 -6.15 -9.67 2.98
C ALA A 223 -6.70 -8.95 4.22
N MET A 224 -7.58 -7.96 4.04
CA MET A 224 -8.23 -7.26 5.16
C MET A 224 -9.10 -8.20 6.00
N ALA A 225 -9.89 -9.08 5.38
CA ALA A 225 -10.67 -10.11 6.09
C ALA A 225 -9.78 -11.14 6.82
N ARG A 226 -8.50 -11.24 6.47
CA ARG A 226 -7.47 -12.03 7.16
C ARG A 226 -6.60 -11.18 8.09
N ASN A 227 -7.13 -10.06 8.55
CA ASN A 227 -6.49 -9.13 9.49
C ASN A 227 -5.16 -8.54 8.96
N ALA A 228 -5.03 -8.25 7.68
CA ALA A 228 -3.92 -7.44 7.20
C ALA A 228 -3.95 -6.06 7.86
N ASP A 229 -2.80 -5.62 8.37
CA ASP A 229 -2.65 -4.31 9.04
C ASP A 229 -2.58 -3.16 8.03
N LEU A 230 -2.13 -3.47 6.80
CA LEU A 230 -2.02 -2.52 5.69
C LEU A 230 -2.37 -3.22 4.37
N VAL A 231 -2.89 -2.44 3.43
CA VAL A 231 -2.98 -2.85 2.02
C VAL A 231 -2.53 -1.70 1.12
N GLU A 232 -1.84 -2.05 0.05
CA GLU A 232 -1.43 -1.11 -0.99
C GLU A 232 -1.94 -1.62 -2.33
N VAL A 233 -2.47 -0.71 -3.14
CA VAL A 233 -3.01 -1.03 -4.45
C VAL A 233 -2.77 0.14 -5.40
N HIS A 234 -2.35 -0.17 -6.63
CA HIS A 234 -2.25 0.82 -7.69
C HIS A 234 -3.63 1.33 -8.09
N VAL A 235 -3.73 2.64 -8.33
CA VAL A 235 -5.00 3.29 -8.67
C VAL A 235 -4.89 4.11 -9.94
N VAL A 236 -5.97 4.11 -10.73
CA VAL A 236 -6.13 4.98 -11.90
C VAL A 236 -7.50 5.67 -11.85
N ILE A 237 -7.55 6.91 -12.34
CA ILE A 237 -8.82 7.63 -12.50
C ILE A 237 -9.69 6.92 -13.54
N ASP A 238 -9.08 6.41 -14.59
CA ASP A 238 -9.76 5.65 -15.64
C ASP A 238 -8.84 4.57 -16.21
N ARG A 239 -9.35 3.33 -16.34
CA ARG A 239 -8.58 2.18 -16.88
C ARG A 239 -8.20 2.32 -18.37
N ARG A 240 -8.69 3.36 -19.07
CA ARG A 240 -8.32 3.70 -20.45
C ARG A 240 -7.15 4.66 -20.53
N LEU A 241 -6.66 5.17 -19.39
CA LEU A 241 -5.45 6.00 -19.34
C LEU A 241 -4.23 5.21 -19.79
N PHE A 242 -3.23 5.94 -20.26
CA PHE A 242 -1.92 5.39 -20.58
C PHE A 242 -1.08 5.22 -19.31
N GLY A 243 -0.33 4.14 -19.24
CA GLY A 243 0.65 3.91 -18.17
C GLY A 243 1.03 2.44 -18.04
N PRO A 244 2.26 2.13 -17.61
CA PRO A 244 2.73 0.76 -17.48
C PRO A 244 1.95 -0.04 -16.41
N ASP A 245 1.45 0.64 -15.38
CA ASP A 245 0.80 0.02 -14.23
C ASP A 245 -0.74 -0.01 -14.34
N VAL A 246 -1.32 0.54 -15.41
CA VAL A 246 -2.80 0.60 -15.60
C VAL A 246 -3.44 -0.78 -15.51
N VAL A 247 -2.80 -1.80 -16.10
CA VAL A 247 -3.31 -3.18 -16.10
C VAL A 247 -3.32 -3.82 -14.69
N ALA A 248 -2.49 -3.31 -13.79
CA ALA A 248 -2.38 -3.75 -12.40
C ALA A 248 -3.11 -2.81 -11.42
N SER A 249 -3.82 -1.80 -11.93
CA SER A 249 -4.50 -0.78 -11.11
C SER A 249 -5.99 -1.04 -10.99
N ILE A 250 -6.56 -0.60 -9.86
CA ILE A 250 -8.01 -0.48 -9.70
C ILE A 250 -8.46 0.95 -10.03
N ALA A 251 -9.74 1.12 -10.35
CA ALA A 251 -10.32 2.45 -10.56
C ALA A 251 -10.70 3.12 -9.22
N ILE A 252 -10.90 4.44 -9.22
CA ILE A 252 -11.23 5.21 -8.00
C ILE A 252 -12.52 4.75 -7.32
N ASP A 253 -13.53 4.34 -8.06
CA ASP A 253 -14.77 3.79 -7.50
C ASP A 253 -14.56 2.42 -6.83
N GLU A 254 -13.64 1.61 -7.36
CA GLU A 254 -13.21 0.35 -6.74
C GLU A 254 -12.40 0.61 -5.46
N LEU A 255 -11.56 1.66 -5.43
CA LEU A 255 -10.88 2.11 -4.19
C LEU A 255 -11.89 2.55 -3.14
N ALA A 256 -12.91 3.32 -3.52
CA ALA A 256 -14.00 3.69 -2.61
C ALA A 256 -14.77 2.47 -2.07
N MET A 257 -14.94 1.41 -2.87
CA MET A 257 -15.50 0.14 -2.42
C MET A 257 -14.59 -0.55 -1.41
N LEU A 258 -13.26 -0.59 -1.64
CA LEU A 258 -12.28 -1.12 -0.69
C LEU A 258 -12.40 -0.42 0.68
N VAL A 259 -12.46 0.90 0.68
CA VAL A 259 -12.58 1.70 1.90
C VAL A 259 -13.88 1.38 2.64
N ARG A 260 -15.02 1.36 1.95
CA ARG A 260 -16.31 0.99 2.57
C ARG A 260 -16.29 -0.42 3.16
N THR A 261 -15.65 -1.36 2.47
CA THR A 261 -15.55 -2.75 2.96
C THR A 261 -14.65 -2.83 4.19
N ARG A 262 -13.53 -2.10 4.23
CA ARG A 262 -12.69 -1.98 5.44
C ARG A 262 -13.49 -1.51 6.64
N GLU A 263 -14.29 -0.45 6.50
CA GLU A 263 -15.14 0.04 7.59
C GLU A 263 -16.14 -1.00 8.05
N ALA A 264 -16.77 -1.72 7.11
CA ALA A 264 -17.70 -2.80 7.45
C ALA A 264 -17.01 -3.95 8.21
N ILE A 265 -15.83 -4.38 7.76
CA ILE A 265 -15.02 -5.41 8.46
C ILE A 265 -14.69 -4.92 9.87
N HIS A 266 -14.17 -3.70 10.02
CA HIS A 266 -13.84 -3.14 11.32
C HIS A 266 -15.04 -3.11 12.28
N VAL A 267 -16.21 -2.67 11.81
CA VAL A 267 -17.43 -2.68 12.64
C VAL A 267 -17.82 -4.09 13.07
N MET A 268 -17.75 -5.08 12.16
CA MET A 268 -18.07 -6.47 12.50
C MET A 268 -17.09 -7.04 13.53
N ASP A 269 -15.81 -6.78 13.40
CA ASP A 269 -14.77 -7.29 14.30
C ASP A 269 -14.83 -6.65 15.70
N GLN A 270 -15.24 -5.38 15.78
CA GLN A 270 -15.42 -4.68 17.06
C GLN A 270 -16.71 -5.10 17.80
N ASN A 271 -17.61 -5.84 17.17
CA ASN A 271 -18.88 -6.25 17.73
C ASN A 271 -19.05 -7.78 17.73
N PRO A 272 -18.21 -8.51 18.48
CA PRO A 272 -18.34 -9.96 18.59
C PRO A 272 -19.67 -10.34 19.25
N VAL A 273 -20.34 -11.34 18.70
CA VAL A 273 -21.63 -11.83 19.21
C VAL A 273 -21.39 -12.92 20.25
N ASP A 274 -21.85 -12.70 21.50
CA ASP A 274 -22.09 -13.79 22.45
C ASP A 274 -23.34 -14.56 21.97
N LYS A 275 -23.12 -15.80 21.51
CA LYS A 275 -24.15 -16.60 20.86
C LYS A 275 -25.32 -16.93 21.78
N ASP A 276 -25.04 -17.16 23.06
CA ASP A 276 -26.07 -17.56 24.05
C ASP A 276 -26.89 -16.35 24.51
N ALA A 277 -26.23 -15.23 24.81
CA ALA A 277 -26.90 -13.98 25.15
C ALA A 277 -27.75 -13.46 23.97
N PHE A 278 -27.23 -13.53 22.74
CA PHE A 278 -27.97 -13.14 21.53
C PHE A 278 -29.21 -14.01 21.30
N ALA A 279 -29.09 -15.34 21.47
CA ALA A 279 -30.18 -16.27 21.33
C ALA A 279 -31.29 -16.04 22.39
N ALA A 280 -30.92 -15.69 23.64
CA ALA A 280 -31.87 -15.33 24.68
C ALA A 280 -32.68 -14.08 24.33
N GLY A 281 -32.06 -13.06 23.71
CA GLY A 281 -32.74 -11.86 23.24
C GLY A 281 -33.66 -12.07 22.02
N MET A 282 -33.57 -13.23 21.35
CA MET A 282 -34.36 -13.57 20.15
C MET A 282 -35.52 -14.54 20.41
N ILE A 283 -35.91 -14.73 21.66
CA ILE A 283 -36.95 -15.70 22.03
C ILE A 283 -38.29 -15.43 21.30
N ASP A 284 -38.73 -14.16 21.25
CA ASP A 284 -39.96 -13.77 20.57
C ASP A 284 -39.88 -13.99 19.05
N THR A 285 -38.77 -13.62 18.47
CA THR A 285 -38.50 -13.86 17.03
C THR A 285 -38.48 -15.35 16.72
N LYS A 286 -37.85 -16.15 17.57
CA LYS A 286 -37.81 -17.62 17.44
C LYS A 286 -39.21 -18.25 17.46
N SER A 287 -40.10 -17.71 18.28
CA SER A 287 -41.49 -18.20 18.37
C SER A 287 -42.27 -17.94 17.09
N LEU A 288 -41.98 -16.83 16.37
CA LEU A 288 -42.62 -16.48 15.09
C LEU A 288 -42.22 -17.43 13.94
N PHE A 289 -41.00 -17.97 13.99
CA PHE A 289 -40.45 -18.84 12.95
C PHE A 289 -40.51 -20.35 13.31
N SER A 290 -40.83 -20.70 14.57
CA SER A 290 -40.96 -22.10 14.94
C SER A 290 -42.25 -22.67 14.34
N LYS A 291 -42.13 -23.70 13.49
CA LYS A 291 -43.30 -24.46 12.98
C LYS A 291 -43.94 -25.18 14.16
N SER A 292 -45.21 -24.92 14.46
CA SER A 292 -45.98 -25.75 15.33
C SER A 292 -46.09 -27.15 14.68
N VAL A 293 -45.46 -28.14 15.27
CA VAL A 293 -45.68 -29.53 14.88
C VAL A 293 -47.13 -29.82 15.21
N ALA A 294 -47.98 -29.96 14.23
CA ALA A 294 -49.35 -30.42 14.44
C ALA A 294 -49.29 -31.78 15.11
N PRO A 295 -50.07 -32.02 16.18
CA PRO A 295 -50.10 -33.33 16.78
C PRO A 295 -50.56 -34.34 15.77
N THR A 296 -49.76 -35.35 15.52
CA THR A 296 -50.15 -36.53 14.73
C THR A 296 -51.34 -37.14 15.39
N ARG A 297 -52.48 -37.12 14.68
CA ARG A 297 -53.69 -37.86 15.09
C ARG A 297 -53.47 -39.35 14.89
#